data_af0404d6e66bdc35b401591495049749
#
_entry.id   af0404d6e66bdc35b401591495049749
#
_cell.length_a   1.000
_cell.length_b   1.000
_cell.length_c   1.000
_cell.angle_alpha   90.00
_cell.angle_beta   90.00
_cell.angle_gamma   90.00
#
_symmetry.space_group_name_H-M   'P 1'
#
loop_
_entity.id
_entity.type
_entity.pdbx_description
1 polymer ?
#
loop_
_entity_poly.entity_id
_entity_poly.type
_entity_poly.pdbx_seq_one_letter_code
_entity_poly.pdbx_strand_id
1 'polypeptide(L)'
;MRYIVLIQLATVALRLHFIISCASICYGVPSATWQDFEAARNAGTEPILPDFSYAGYHYSEIPIPTPSHKVFEVCDFGAVPNDGQSDRDAIQAAIDAASHHGSGIIQFPEGRFHLNTLDDASMPIKISSSDIILRGSGESTEGTELYMEKYLDPEDPEKMYSTPFILKIASPNNKESFITRVIKSATRETFTLTVASTDGLKIGQRITLYLKSTDAVEEALAPYSAPAPWTRLQTDGIVVKERHIIDSIQGNQITFREPLHTSVNAAHGWEIRSYNVIEEIGIEDIHFVGNWKGDFIHHRSAIDDGGWSGVKMENVANSWIRRCTFTDWNYCIAVRSSAGVSVLQVTIQGNKGHYSAHSRGGYGTLFGLIRDTTASFHGPSVGYQSVGTVYWNYKYEASTTWDAHSGLPYATLLDCVEGGIMYGRSGGPLVGLPNHWRHFVMWNFKHTGPTQTDYDFWREEDKKRDRYLRPIIVGLHGHRTSFNEANLQLIESHGTAVSPRSLFESQLSLRVGQVPDFLQVMKQQWDSQQ
;
A
#
# COMPACT_ATOMS: atom_id res chain seq x y z
N MET A 1 -0.39 -40.53 -57.03
CA MET A 1 -1.17 -39.27 -56.83
C MET A 1 -2.32 -39.41 -55.82
N ARG A 2 -2.35 -40.42 -54.95
CA ARG A 2 -3.42 -40.61 -53.93
C ARG A 2 -2.93 -40.61 -52.46
N TYR A 3 -1.65 -40.37 -52.22
CA TYR A 3 -1.06 -40.34 -50.86
C TYR A 3 -0.77 -38.92 -50.30
N ILE A 4 -0.91 -37.85 -51.14
CA ILE A 4 -0.59 -36.48 -50.71
C ILE A 4 -1.82 -35.73 -50.16
N VAL A 5 -3.04 -36.19 -50.48
CA VAL A 5 -4.28 -35.53 -50.03
C VAL A 5 -4.68 -35.91 -48.57
N LEU A 6 -4.23 -37.07 -48.08
CA LEU A 6 -4.56 -37.54 -46.71
C LEU A 6 -3.73 -36.90 -45.60
N ILE A 7 -2.56 -36.32 -45.90
CA ILE A 7 -1.69 -35.64 -44.92
C ILE A 7 -2.12 -34.20 -44.67
N GLN A 8 -2.77 -33.55 -45.63
CA GLN A 8 -3.24 -32.18 -45.44
C GLN A 8 -4.56 -32.08 -44.68
N LEU A 9 -5.38 -33.12 -44.65
CA LEU A 9 -6.62 -33.16 -43.86
C LEU A 9 -6.37 -33.47 -42.36
N ALA A 10 -5.30 -34.20 -42.02
CA ALA A 10 -4.92 -34.47 -40.63
C ALA A 10 -4.31 -33.25 -39.94
N THR A 11 -3.61 -32.37 -40.67
CA THR A 11 -2.98 -31.15 -40.14
C THR A 11 -3.97 -30.01 -39.88
N VAL A 12 -5.09 -29.98 -40.58
CA VAL A 12 -6.16 -28.99 -40.37
C VAL A 12 -7.04 -29.39 -39.19
N ALA A 13 -7.30 -30.70 -38.99
CA ALA A 13 -8.08 -31.18 -37.83
C ALA A 13 -7.31 -31.03 -36.50
N LEU A 14 -5.98 -31.13 -36.50
CA LEU A 14 -5.16 -30.92 -35.30
C LEU A 14 -5.00 -29.44 -34.90
N ARG A 15 -5.15 -28.50 -35.86
CA ARG A 15 -5.13 -27.06 -35.57
C ARG A 15 -6.46 -26.50 -35.08
N LEU A 16 -7.58 -27.18 -35.36
CA LEU A 16 -8.89 -26.78 -34.85
C LEU A 16 -9.16 -27.28 -33.38
N HIS A 17 -8.43 -28.26 -32.91
CA HIS A 17 -8.59 -28.74 -31.51
C HIS A 17 -7.74 -27.99 -30.48
N PHE A 18 -6.83 -27.10 -30.87
CA PHE A 18 -6.02 -26.28 -29.94
C PHE A 18 -6.59 -24.87 -29.69
N ILE A 19 -7.72 -24.51 -30.32
CA ILE A 19 -8.36 -23.19 -30.18
C ILE A 19 -9.57 -23.21 -29.23
N ILE A 20 -9.97 -24.38 -28.68
CA ILE A 20 -11.17 -24.51 -27.82
C ILE A 20 -10.80 -24.83 -26.37
N SER A 21 -9.61 -24.57 -25.91
CA SER A 21 -9.24 -24.79 -24.50
C SER A 21 -8.73 -23.53 -23.78
N CYS A 22 -9.19 -22.35 -24.17
CA CYS A 22 -9.24 -21.18 -23.28
C CYS A 22 -10.70 -20.88 -22.97
N ALA A 23 -11.42 -21.87 -22.45
CA ALA A 23 -12.59 -21.58 -21.63
C ALA A 23 -12.06 -20.86 -20.38
N SER A 24 -12.12 -19.52 -20.36
CA SER A 24 -12.04 -18.75 -19.14
C SER A 24 -12.96 -19.41 -18.15
N ILE A 25 -12.42 -20.10 -17.16
CA ILE A 25 -13.19 -20.54 -16.01
C ILE A 25 -13.70 -19.24 -15.40
N CYS A 26 -14.95 -18.90 -15.70
CA CYS A 26 -15.63 -17.74 -15.15
C CYS A 26 -15.82 -18.02 -13.65
N TYR A 27 -14.84 -17.62 -12.84
CA TYR A 27 -14.97 -17.66 -11.39
C TYR A 27 -15.87 -16.48 -10.97
N GLY A 28 -17.12 -16.78 -10.60
CA GLY A 28 -18.04 -15.83 -10.00
C GLY A 28 -19.18 -15.36 -10.90
N VAL A 29 -20.14 -14.70 -10.27
CA VAL A 29 -21.28 -14.05 -10.94
C VAL A 29 -20.78 -12.75 -11.60
N PRO A 30 -21.19 -12.41 -12.84
CA PRO A 30 -20.83 -11.12 -13.44
C PRO A 30 -21.25 -9.95 -12.53
N SER A 31 -20.33 -9.02 -12.26
CA SER A 31 -20.61 -7.86 -11.41
C SER A 31 -21.23 -6.72 -12.23
N ALA A 32 -22.39 -6.23 -11.78
CA ALA A 32 -23.02 -5.04 -12.31
C ALA A 32 -22.17 -3.80 -12.00
N THR A 33 -21.59 -3.71 -10.80
CA THR A 33 -20.72 -2.60 -10.39
C THR A 33 -19.47 -2.48 -11.29
N TRP A 34 -18.91 -3.61 -11.76
CA TRP A 34 -17.83 -3.59 -12.75
C TRP A 34 -18.31 -3.07 -14.11
N GLN A 35 -19.46 -3.53 -14.60
CA GLN A 35 -20.04 -3.06 -15.87
C GLN A 35 -20.35 -1.56 -15.83
N ASP A 36 -20.87 -1.06 -14.71
CA ASP A 36 -21.11 0.37 -14.50
C ASP A 36 -19.79 1.18 -14.52
N PHE A 37 -18.71 0.64 -13.94
CA PHE A 37 -17.38 1.27 -14.02
C PHE A 37 -16.89 1.36 -15.46
N GLU A 38 -16.95 0.28 -16.24
CA GLU A 38 -16.57 0.27 -17.65
C GLU A 38 -17.42 1.28 -18.47
N ALA A 39 -18.72 1.29 -18.25
CA ALA A 39 -19.64 2.20 -18.92
C ALA A 39 -19.33 3.67 -18.59
N ALA A 40 -19.09 4.00 -17.32
CA ALA A 40 -18.75 5.35 -16.88
C ALA A 40 -17.41 5.82 -17.49
N ARG A 41 -16.39 4.96 -17.49
CA ARG A 41 -15.09 5.24 -18.12
C ARG A 41 -15.25 5.54 -19.63
N ASN A 42 -16.03 4.72 -20.35
CA ASN A 42 -16.28 4.90 -21.77
C ASN A 42 -17.07 6.18 -22.08
N ALA A 43 -17.99 6.56 -21.18
CA ALA A 43 -18.80 7.76 -21.32
C ALA A 43 -18.10 9.04 -20.79
N GLY A 44 -16.96 8.94 -20.12
CA GLY A 44 -16.29 10.06 -19.45
C GLY A 44 -17.10 10.64 -18.31
N THR A 45 -17.90 9.82 -17.62
CA THR A 45 -18.69 10.21 -16.43
C THR A 45 -18.03 9.70 -15.16
N GLU A 46 -18.43 10.23 -14.01
CA GLU A 46 -17.90 9.80 -12.72
C GLU A 46 -18.36 8.37 -12.37
N PRO A 47 -17.44 7.40 -12.20
CA PRO A 47 -17.80 6.04 -11.79
C PRO A 47 -18.03 5.97 -10.28
N ILE A 48 -18.80 4.96 -9.81
CA ILE A 48 -18.97 4.69 -8.38
C ILE A 48 -17.65 4.23 -7.73
N LEU A 49 -16.89 3.40 -8.44
CA LEU A 49 -15.57 2.92 -7.99
C LEU A 49 -14.48 3.91 -8.32
N PRO A 50 -13.48 4.13 -7.44
CA PRO A 50 -12.22 4.74 -7.84
C PRO A 50 -11.45 3.88 -8.83
N ASP A 51 -10.59 4.50 -9.63
CA ASP A 51 -9.63 3.80 -10.48
C ASP A 51 -8.35 3.46 -9.70
N PHE A 52 -8.26 2.25 -9.21
CA PHE A 52 -7.11 1.75 -8.44
C PHE A 52 -5.93 1.29 -9.30
N SER A 53 -6.06 1.31 -10.63
CA SER A 53 -5.01 0.82 -11.55
C SER A 53 -3.71 1.62 -11.50
N TYR A 54 -3.71 2.77 -10.85
CA TYR A 54 -2.53 3.63 -10.67
C TYR A 54 -1.72 3.29 -9.40
N ALA A 55 -2.02 2.20 -8.70
CA ALA A 55 -1.24 1.77 -7.56
C ALA A 55 0.05 1.04 -7.97
N GLY A 56 1.08 1.16 -7.12
CA GLY A 56 2.36 0.47 -7.27
C GLY A 56 3.42 1.23 -8.06
N TYR A 57 4.59 0.63 -8.11
CA TYR A 57 5.77 1.09 -8.82
C TYR A 57 5.43 1.40 -10.28
N HIS A 58 5.67 2.64 -10.71
CA HIS A 58 5.30 3.15 -12.03
C HIS A 58 3.89 2.71 -12.47
N TYR A 59 2.90 2.82 -11.55
CA TYR A 59 1.50 2.45 -11.78
C TYR A 59 1.29 0.98 -12.17
N SER A 60 2.21 0.11 -11.80
CA SER A 60 2.22 -1.31 -12.21
C SER A 60 2.22 -1.54 -13.72
N GLU A 61 2.63 -0.56 -14.54
CA GLU A 61 2.70 -0.66 -15.99
C GLU A 61 3.96 -1.38 -16.48
N ILE A 62 5.06 -1.18 -15.75
CA ILE A 62 6.37 -1.76 -16.10
C ILE A 62 6.87 -2.66 -14.96
N PRO A 63 7.69 -3.67 -15.28
CA PRO A 63 8.27 -4.52 -14.25
C PRO A 63 9.19 -3.71 -13.33
N ILE A 64 9.24 -4.12 -12.05
CA ILE A 64 10.28 -3.65 -11.15
C ILE A 64 11.63 -3.99 -11.77
N PRO A 65 12.55 -3.01 -11.92
CA PRO A 65 13.77 -3.19 -12.68
C PRO A 65 14.72 -4.19 -12.00
N THR A 66 15.65 -4.73 -12.78
CA THR A 66 16.89 -5.32 -12.29
C THR A 66 18.02 -4.37 -12.67
N PRO A 67 18.30 -3.35 -11.86
CA PRO A 67 19.24 -2.31 -12.22
C PRO A 67 20.67 -2.86 -12.38
N SER A 68 21.40 -2.28 -13.32
CA SER A 68 22.83 -2.53 -13.55
C SER A 68 23.72 -1.48 -12.85
N HIS A 69 23.27 -0.98 -11.68
CA HIS A 69 24.07 -0.07 -10.89
C HIS A 69 25.36 -0.71 -10.40
N LYS A 70 26.34 0.12 -10.05
CA LYS A 70 27.57 -0.35 -9.40
C LYS A 70 27.21 -1.11 -8.13
N VAL A 71 27.86 -2.26 -7.95
CA VAL A 71 27.72 -3.08 -6.75
C VAL A 71 28.70 -2.63 -5.69
N PHE A 72 28.23 -2.54 -4.46
CA PHE A 72 28.98 -2.28 -3.25
C PHE A 72 28.74 -3.48 -2.32
N GLU A 73 29.72 -4.39 -2.30
CA GLU A 73 29.68 -5.56 -1.43
C GLU A 73 29.86 -5.14 0.02
N VAL A 74 28.92 -5.46 0.91
CA VAL A 74 28.99 -5.03 2.33
C VAL A 74 30.26 -5.53 3.02
N CYS A 75 30.80 -6.69 2.59
CA CYS A 75 32.03 -7.27 3.12
C CYS A 75 33.28 -6.42 2.80
N ASP A 76 33.26 -5.65 1.70
CA ASP A 76 34.35 -4.72 1.37
C ASP A 76 34.40 -3.53 2.34
N PHE A 77 33.33 -3.30 3.08
CA PHE A 77 33.20 -2.25 4.11
C PHE A 77 33.37 -2.76 5.53
N GLY A 78 33.66 -4.05 5.68
CA GLY A 78 33.97 -4.68 6.97
C GLY A 78 32.84 -5.50 7.59
N ALA A 79 31.69 -5.67 6.90
CA ALA A 79 30.67 -6.61 7.36
C ALA A 79 31.15 -8.06 7.22
N VAL A 80 30.90 -8.89 8.23
CA VAL A 80 31.33 -10.28 8.26
C VAL A 80 30.15 -11.18 8.64
N PRO A 81 29.60 -11.95 7.69
CA PRO A 81 28.46 -12.78 7.99
C PRO A 81 28.78 -13.85 9.05
N ASN A 82 27.84 -14.15 9.93
CA ASN A 82 27.87 -15.23 10.91
C ASN A 82 28.95 -15.10 12.03
N ASP A 83 29.56 -13.92 12.24
CA ASP A 83 30.57 -13.72 13.29
C ASP A 83 29.97 -13.24 14.62
N GLY A 84 28.70 -12.87 14.63
CA GLY A 84 27.98 -12.38 15.82
C GLY A 84 28.33 -10.95 16.23
N GLN A 85 29.09 -10.24 15.41
CA GLN A 85 29.42 -8.84 15.65
C GLN A 85 28.42 -7.91 14.92
N SER A 86 28.43 -6.63 15.29
CA SER A 86 27.58 -5.63 14.62
C SER A 86 28.13 -5.30 13.24
N ASP A 87 27.29 -5.45 12.22
CA ASP A 87 27.58 -5.06 10.83
C ASP A 87 27.01 -3.68 10.48
N ARG A 88 26.31 -3.02 11.42
CA ARG A 88 25.56 -1.79 11.16
C ARG A 88 26.40 -0.69 10.52
N ASP A 89 27.58 -0.42 11.06
CA ASP A 89 28.45 0.65 10.58
C ASP A 89 29.04 0.34 9.20
N ALA A 90 29.35 -0.92 8.94
CA ALA A 90 29.79 -1.41 7.62
C ALA A 90 28.67 -1.29 6.56
N ILE A 91 27.46 -1.67 6.92
CA ILE A 91 26.28 -1.53 6.05
C ILE A 91 26.02 -0.04 5.75
N GLN A 92 26.07 0.83 6.77
CA GLN A 92 25.91 2.27 6.58
C GLN A 92 27.02 2.85 5.68
N ALA A 93 28.27 2.43 5.85
CA ALA A 93 29.38 2.88 5.02
C ALA A 93 29.21 2.47 3.55
N ALA A 94 28.70 1.25 3.27
CA ALA A 94 28.37 0.82 1.92
C ALA A 94 27.27 1.68 1.29
N ILE A 95 26.20 1.97 2.06
CA ILE A 95 25.09 2.85 1.64
C ILE A 95 25.62 4.26 1.35
N ASP A 96 26.47 4.81 2.21
CA ASP A 96 27.05 6.13 2.05
C ASP A 96 27.95 6.21 0.82
N ALA A 97 28.76 5.18 0.55
CA ALA A 97 29.59 5.07 -0.64
C ALA A 97 28.75 5.05 -1.93
N ALA A 98 27.66 4.27 -1.96
CA ALA A 98 26.73 4.23 -3.07
C ALA A 98 26.02 5.57 -3.27
N SER A 99 25.61 6.23 -2.19
CA SER A 99 25.00 7.56 -2.20
C SER A 99 25.94 8.61 -2.77
N HIS A 100 27.21 8.59 -2.41
CA HIS A 100 28.24 9.47 -2.97
C HIS A 100 28.51 9.20 -4.45
N HIS A 101 28.38 7.94 -4.87
CA HIS A 101 28.48 7.56 -6.29
C HIS A 101 27.27 8.04 -7.11
N GLY A 102 26.14 8.32 -6.47
CA GLY A 102 24.89 8.75 -7.08
C GLY A 102 23.88 7.62 -7.32
N SER A 103 24.32 6.37 -7.26
CA SER A 103 23.46 5.17 -7.33
C SER A 103 24.26 3.93 -6.90
N GLY A 104 23.59 2.87 -6.45
CA GLY A 104 24.28 1.63 -6.11
C GLY A 104 23.39 0.48 -5.66
N ILE A 105 23.92 -0.72 -5.81
CA ILE A 105 23.41 -1.95 -5.22
C ILE A 105 24.28 -2.28 -4.03
N ILE A 106 23.69 -2.29 -2.84
CA ILE A 106 24.32 -2.77 -1.61
C ILE A 106 24.07 -4.27 -1.57
N GLN A 107 25.08 -5.04 -1.93
CA GLN A 107 24.98 -6.48 -2.07
C GLN A 107 25.38 -7.18 -0.78
N PHE A 108 24.52 -8.08 -0.32
CA PHE A 108 24.75 -8.96 0.80
C PHE A 108 24.92 -10.39 0.28
N PRO A 109 26.02 -11.07 0.59
CA PRO A 109 26.13 -12.50 0.36
C PRO A 109 25.25 -13.31 1.32
N GLU A 110 25.26 -14.62 1.18
CA GLU A 110 24.61 -15.54 2.13
C GLU A 110 25.18 -15.40 3.54
N GLY A 111 24.33 -15.57 4.53
CA GLY A 111 24.67 -15.53 5.95
C GLY A 111 23.93 -14.46 6.74
N ARG A 112 24.15 -14.47 8.06
CA ARG A 112 23.51 -13.57 8.99
C ARG A 112 24.37 -12.35 9.28
N PHE A 113 23.81 -11.18 9.08
CA PHE A 113 24.39 -9.86 9.40
C PHE A 113 23.64 -9.22 10.55
N HIS A 114 24.35 -8.73 11.56
CA HIS A 114 23.75 -8.12 12.74
C HIS A 114 23.52 -6.61 12.53
N LEU A 115 22.23 -6.21 12.44
CA LEU A 115 21.83 -4.81 12.31
C LEU A 115 21.94 -4.03 13.63
N ASN A 116 21.75 -4.72 14.76
CA ASN A 116 21.81 -4.14 16.09
C ASN A 116 22.05 -5.26 17.12
N THR A 117 23.18 -5.19 17.83
CA THR A 117 23.54 -6.11 18.90
C THR A 117 23.21 -5.52 20.27
N LEU A 118 23.49 -6.27 21.34
CA LEU A 118 23.28 -5.78 22.73
C LEU A 118 24.16 -4.57 23.07
N ASP A 119 25.33 -4.48 22.43
CA ASP A 119 26.33 -3.42 22.69
C ASP A 119 26.17 -2.19 21.80
N ASP A 120 25.31 -2.28 20.80
CA ASP A 120 25.08 -1.16 19.88
C ASP A 120 24.27 -0.02 20.50
N ALA A 121 24.61 1.20 20.09
CA ALA A 121 23.76 2.36 20.34
C ALA A 121 22.45 2.24 19.52
N SER A 122 21.35 2.73 20.08
CA SER A 122 20.02 2.71 19.45
C SER A 122 19.94 3.69 18.27
N MET A 123 20.53 3.32 17.13
CA MET A 123 20.54 4.15 15.93
C MET A 123 20.06 3.36 14.71
N PRO A 124 19.19 3.95 13.86
CA PRO A 124 18.77 3.34 12.61
C PRO A 124 19.88 3.39 11.52
N ILE A 125 19.86 2.42 10.63
CA ILE A 125 20.49 2.48 9.33
C ILE A 125 19.65 3.40 8.44
N LYS A 126 20.29 4.32 7.68
CA LYS A 126 19.60 5.36 6.92
C LYS A 126 19.91 5.30 5.44
N ILE A 127 18.88 5.45 4.61
CA ILE A 127 19.00 5.72 3.18
C ILE A 127 18.30 7.06 2.91
N SER A 128 19.05 8.02 2.36
CA SER A 128 18.56 9.39 2.11
C SER A 128 18.84 9.93 0.70
N SER A 129 19.23 9.06 -0.23
CA SER A 129 19.45 9.35 -1.65
C SER A 129 18.67 8.38 -2.53
N SER A 130 18.34 8.80 -3.74
CA SER A 130 17.69 7.98 -4.77
C SER A 130 18.61 6.88 -5.31
N ASP A 131 18.03 5.93 -6.04
CA ASP A 131 18.76 4.89 -6.79
C ASP A 131 19.63 3.97 -5.90
N ILE A 132 19.18 3.67 -4.69
CA ILE A 132 19.83 2.76 -3.74
C ILE A 132 19.03 1.49 -3.58
N ILE A 133 19.68 0.34 -3.79
CA ILE A 133 19.04 -0.97 -3.70
C ILE A 133 19.78 -1.82 -2.69
N LEU A 134 19.08 -2.31 -1.67
CA LEU A 134 19.56 -3.37 -0.79
C LEU A 134 19.16 -4.70 -1.40
N ARG A 135 20.14 -5.55 -1.73
CA ARG A 135 19.92 -6.85 -2.34
C ARG A 135 20.63 -7.96 -1.57
N GLY A 136 19.86 -8.93 -1.13
CA GLY A 136 20.36 -10.16 -0.56
C GLY A 136 20.60 -11.27 -1.60
N SER A 137 20.95 -12.44 -1.12
CA SER A 137 21.17 -13.68 -1.90
C SER A 137 19.97 -14.63 -1.85
N GLY A 138 18.87 -14.22 -1.20
CA GLY A 138 17.62 -14.96 -1.06
C GLY A 138 16.93 -14.66 0.28
N GLU A 139 15.61 -14.88 0.31
CA GLU A 139 14.75 -14.62 1.47
C GLU A 139 14.58 -15.82 2.42
N SER A 140 15.30 -16.93 2.18
CA SER A 140 15.31 -18.10 3.04
C SER A 140 16.40 -18.01 4.11
N THR A 141 16.37 -18.92 5.07
CA THR A 141 17.41 -19.05 6.11
C THR A 141 18.79 -19.42 5.56
N GLU A 142 18.86 -19.92 4.32
CA GLU A 142 20.12 -20.21 3.61
C GLU A 142 20.60 -19.02 2.78
N GLY A 143 19.79 -17.98 2.64
CA GLY A 143 20.12 -16.75 1.93
C GLY A 143 20.75 -15.69 2.84
N THR A 144 20.33 -14.44 2.64
CA THR A 144 20.79 -13.32 3.46
C THR A 144 19.83 -13.07 4.62
N GLU A 145 20.31 -13.17 5.85
CA GLU A 145 19.58 -12.76 7.02
C GLU A 145 20.10 -11.42 7.55
N LEU A 146 19.19 -10.43 7.69
CA LEU A 146 19.44 -9.19 8.42
C LEU A 146 18.80 -9.28 9.79
N TYR A 147 19.62 -9.50 10.83
CA TYR A 147 19.18 -9.83 12.17
C TYR A 147 19.28 -8.64 13.13
N MET A 148 18.20 -8.38 13.85
CA MET A 148 18.12 -7.36 14.89
C MET A 148 18.01 -8.03 16.26
N GLU A 149 19.13 -8.21 16.96
CA GLU A 149 19.16 -8.90 18.26
C GLU A 149 18.47 -8.10 19.36
N LYS A 150 18.79 -6.81 19.48
CA LYS A 150 18.26 -5.88 20.47
C LYS A 150 17.29 -4.89 19.82
N TYR A 151 16.23 -4.53 20.51
CA TYR A 151 15.33 -3.46 20.10
C TYR A 151 16.04 -2.09 20.06
N LEU A 152 15.51 -1.16 19.29
CA LEU A 152 15.90 0.25 19.40
C LEU A 152 15.14 0.90 20.54
N ASP A 153 15.84 1.71 21.34
CA ASP A 153 15.21 2.46 22.43
C ASP A 153 14.23 3.51 21.86
N PRO A 154 13.08 3.71 22.53
CA PRO A 154 12.17 4.77 22.12
C PRO A 154 12.82 6.16 22.29
N GLU A 155 12.61 7.06 21.32
CA GLU A 155 13.09 8.45 21.38
C GLU A 155 12.47 9.21 22.57
N ASP A 156 11.25 8.83 22.96
CA ASP A 156 10.52 9.33 24.13
C ASP A 156 9.83 8.15 24.81
N PRO A 157 10.36 7.64 25.94
CA PRO A 157 9.80 6.46 26.62
C PRO A 157 8.33 6.61 27.03
N GLU A 158 7.84 7.82 27.21
CA GLU A 158 6.44 8.11 27.56
C GLU A 158 5.49 8.04 26.34
N LYS A 159 6.04 7.93 25.13
CA LYS A 159 5.27 7.83 23.88
C LYS A 159 5.34 6.44 23.28
N MET A 160 4.23 5.71 23.28
CA MET A 160 4.09 4.33 22.79
C MET A 160 4.55 4.09 21.35
N TYR A 161 4.71 5.13 20.54
CA TYR A 161 5.04 5.07 19.10
C TYR A 161 6.30 5.85 18.74
N SER A 162 7.20 6.09 19.70
CA SER A 162 8.43 6.86 19.49
C SER A 162 9.63 5.99 19.14
N THR A 163 9.51 4.66 19.13
CA THR A 163 10.59 3.76 18.74
C THR A 163 10.93 3.92 17.25
N PRO A 164 12.21 4.14 16.90
CA PRO A 164 12.63 4.23 15.52
C PRO A 164 12.59 2.88 14.80
N PHE A 165 12.51 2.90 13.47
CA PHE A 165 12.69 1.72 12.64
C PHE A 165 14.17 1.47 12.40
N ILE A 166 14.60 0.20 12.40
CA ILE A 166 16.02 -0.15 12.19
C ILE A 166 16.50 0.27 10.80
N LEU A 167 15.66 0.14 9.78
CA LEU A 167 15.95 0.64 8.43
C LEU A 167 15.02 1.82 8.12
N LYS A 168 15.59 3.03 8.13
CA LYS A 168 14.89 4.28 7.87
C LYS A 168 15.27 4.83 6.50
N ILE A 169 14.33 4.81 5.58
CA ILE A 169 14.46 5.37 4.23
C ILE A 169 13.64 6.64 4.18
N ALA A 170 14.28 7.78 3.99
CA ALA A 170 13.57 9.05 4.03
C ALA A 170 14.26 10.14 3.21
N SER A 171 13.47 10.92 2.45
CA SER A 171 13.97 12.15 1.84
C SER A 171 14.45 13.12 2.93
N PRO A 172 15.65 13.69 2.79
CA PRO A 172 16.18 14.70 3.73
C PRO A 172 15.40 16.01 3.64
N ASN A 173 14.74 16.29 2.52
CA ASN A 173 13.93 17.47 2.28
C ASN A 173 12.46 17.08 2.07
N ASN A 174 11.70 17.03 3.15
CA ASN A 174 10.29 16.64 3.14
C ASN A 174 9.31 17.81 3.34
N LYS A 175 9.81 19.06 3.30
CA LYS A 175 8.97 20.25 3.49
C LYS A 175 8.16 20.54 2.24
N GLU A 176 6.84 20.56 2.39
CA GLU A 176 5.89 20.99 1.35
C GLU A 176 5.75 22.52 1.38
N SER A 177 5.89 23.15 0.22
CA SER A 177 5.75 24.61 0.05
C SER A 177 4.58 24.90 -0.89
N PHE A 178 3.80 25.93 -0.59
CA PHE A 178 2.75 26.45 -1.46
C PHE A 178 3.33 26.88 -2.81
N ILE A 179 2.61 26.55 -3.91
CA ILE A 179 2.94 26.99 -5.27
C ILE A 179 1.80 27.85 -5.82
N THR A 180 0.57 27.30 -5.90
CA THR A 180 -0.57 28.01 -6.48
C THR A 180 -1.89 27.49 -5.90
N ARG A 181 -3.01 28.19 -6.18
CA ARG A 181 -4.36 27.80 -5.76
C ARG A 181 -5.14 27.21 -6.91
N VAL A 182 -6.02 26.25 -6.60
CA VAL A 182 -7.04 25.79 -7.53
C VAL A 182 -8.18 26.81 -7.56
N ILE A 183 -8.64 27.21 -8.76
CA ILE A 183 -9.64 28.27 -8.95
C ILE A 183 -10.92 27.79 -9.62
N LYS A 184 -10.99 26.54 -10.08
CA LYS A 184 -12.22 25.91 -10.58
C LYS A 184 -12.39 24.55 -9.96
N SER A 185 -13.66 24.21 -9.66
CA SER A 185 -14.03 22.89 -9.18
C SER A 185 -13.79 21.84 -10.26
N ALA A 186 -13.51 20.60 -9.83
CA ALA A 186 -13.32 19.44 -10.69
C ALA A 186 -13.97 18.20 -10.07
N THR A 187 -14.47 17.33 -10.92
CA THR A 187 -15.11 16.08 -10.52
C THR A 187 -14.04 15.02 -10.24
N ARG A 188 -14.30 14.14 -9.30
CA ARG A 188 -13.50 12.95 -9.03
C ARG A 188 -13.32 12.11 -10.31
N GLU A 189 -12.22 11.39 -10.39
CA GLU A 189 -11.81 10.55 -11.54
C GLU A 189 -11.57 11.35 -12.84
N THR A 190 -11.43 12.66 -12.75
CA THR A 190 -10.88 13.50 -13.83
C THR A 190 -9.39 13.78 -13.61
N PHE A 191 -8.69 14.29 -14.61
CA PHE A 191 -7.25 14.44 -14.61
C PHE A 191 -6.78 15.91 -14.60
N THR A 192 -7.69 16.86 -14.76
CA THR A 192 -7.32 18.25 -15.05
C THR A 192 -7.84 19.19 -13.98
N LEU A 193 -6.99 20.10 -13.55
CA LEU A 193 -7.33 21.22 -12.66
C LEU A 193 -7.02 22.57 -13.32
N THR A 194 -7.80 23.58 -12.98
CA THR A 194 -7.51 24.97 -13.32
C THR A 194 -6.94 25.69 -12.10
N VAL A 195 -5.74 26.23 -12.23
CA VAL A 195 -5.01 26.92 -11.17
C VAL A 195 -4.89 28.43 -11.43
N ALA A 196 -4.59 29.22 -10.41
CA ALA A 196 -4.45 30.67 -10.52
C ALA A 196 -3.23 31.10 -11.35
N SER A 197 -2.11 30.38 -11.25
CA SER A 197 -0.91 30.53 -12.05
C SER A 197 -0.21 29.17 -12.21
N THR A 198 0.46 28.97 -13.33
CA THR A 198 1.34 27.84 -13.59
C THR A 198 2.82 28.19 -13.42
N ASP A 199 3.15 29.41 -12.95
CA ASP A 199 4.52 29.81 -12.66
C ASP A 199 5.12 28.89 -11.60
N GLY A 200 6.32 28.37 -11.88
CA GLY A 200 7.02 27.42 -11.01
C GLY A 200 6.55 25.97 -11.12
N LEU A 201 5.57 25.66 -12.00
CA LEU A 201 5.15 24.29 -12.34
C LEU A 201 5.86 23.81 -13.60
N LYS A 202 6.17 22.51 -13.67
CA LYS A 202 6.85 21.85 -14.81
C LYS A 202 6.22 20.49 -15.12
N ILE A 203 6.20 20.11 -16.38
CA ILE A 203 5.85 18.75 -16.82
C ILE A 203 6.83 17.77 -16.18
N GLY A 204 6.31 16.64 -15.69
CA GLY A 204 7.05 15.63 -14.94
C GLY A 204 7.26 15.96 -13.46
N GLN A 205 6.90 17.16 -13.01
CA GLN A 205 7.04 17.54 -11.60
C GLN A 205 6.01 16.79 -10.74
N ARG A 206 6.49 16.26 -9.61
CA ARG A 206 5.62 15.74 -8.55
C ARG A 206 5.10 16.88 -7.69
N ILE A 207 3.81 16.85 -7.39
CA ILE A 207 3.13 17.85 -6.56
C ILE A 207 2.21 17.19 -5.54
N THR A 208 1.82 17.96 -4.55
CA THR A 208 0.69 17.63 -3.67
C THR A 208 -0.50 18.51 -4.02
N LEU A 209 -1.63 17.89 -4.34
CA LEU A 209 -2.93 18.54 -4.26
C LEU A 209 -3.37 18.52 -2.80
N TYR A 210 -3.51 19.68 -2.20
CA TYR A 210 -3.69 19.85 -0.77
C TYR A 210 -4.99 20.57 -0.42
N LEU A 211 -5.68 20.06 0.57
CA LEU A 211 -6.77 20.72 1.26
C LEU A 211 -6.53 20.68 2.76
N LYS A 212 -6.84 21.79 3.44
CA LYS A 212 -7.11 21.84 4.88
C LYS A 212 -8.24 22.85 5.09
N SER A 213 -9.45 22.37 5.36
CA SER A 213 -10.64 23.22 5.41
C SER A 213 -11.67 22.73 6.41
N THR A 214 -12.06 23.59 7.34
CA THR A 214 -13.20 23.35 8.25
C THR A 214 -14.54 23.50 7.54
N ASP A 215 -14.61 24.35 6.53
CA ASP A 215 -15.83 24.61 5.75
C ASP A 215 -16.23 23.41 4.87
N ALA A 216 -15.27 22.50 4.60
CA ALA A 216 -15.52 21.27 3.84
C ALA A 216 -16.15 20.15 4.67
N VAL A 217 -16.24 20.26 6.00
CA VAL A 217 -16.59 19.13 6.88
C VAL A 217 -18.01 18.63 6.63
N GLU A 218 -18.99 19.53 6.52
CA GLU A 218 -20.39 19.16 6.32
C GLU A 218 -20.58 18.42 4.98
N GLU A 219 -20.05 18.97 3.88
CA GLU A 219 -20.11 18.36 2.55
C GLU A 219 -19.38 16.99 2.53
N ALA A 220 -18.22 16.93 3.16
CA ALA A 220 -17.38 15.74 3.16
C ALA A 220 -17.99 14.57 3.93
N LEU A 221 -18.68 14.82 5.04
CA LEU A 221 -19.27 13.77 5.88
C LEU A 221 -20.71 13.41 5.50
N ALA A 222 -21.38 14.19 4.64
CA ALA A 222 -22.76 13.88 4.24
C ALA A 222 -22.94 12.41 3.83
N PRO A 223 -24.02 11.72 4.24
CA PRO A 223 -25.20 12.26 4.94
C PRO A 223 -25.07 12.36 6.47
N TYR A 224 -23.91 12.07 7.04
CA TYR A 224 -23.67 12.12 8.47
C TYR A 224 -23.12 13.48 8.92
N SER A 225 -23.18 13.74 10.22
CA SER A 225 -22.53 14.89 10.87
C SER A 225 -21.36 14.43 11.74
N ALA A 226 -20.43 15.36 12.01
CA ALA A 226 -19.31 15.10 12.90
C ALA A 226 -19.77 15.09 14.36
N PRO A 227 -19.62 13.98 15.11
CA PRO A 227 -19.87 13.97 16.55
C PRO A 227 -18.92 14.92 17.30
N ALA A 228 -19.39 15.48 18.42
CA ALA A 228 -18.63 16.44 19.22
C ALA A 228 -17.21 15.98 19.63
N PRO A 229 -16.95 14.67 19.93
CA PRO A 229 -15.61 14.20 20.28
C PRO A 229 -14.59 14.20 19.12
N TRP A 230 -15.02 14.38 17.86
CA TRP A 230 -14.12 14.39 16.69
C TRP A 230 -13.49 15.77 16.49
N THR A 231 -12.79 16.24 17.51
CA THR A 231 -12.34 17.63 17.61
C THR A 231 -11.35 18.04 16.53
N ARG A 232 -10.62 17.11 15.90
CA ARG A 232 -9.74 17.44 14.76
C ARG A 232 -10.51 17.95 13.55
N LEU A 233 -11.74 17.51 13.33
CA LEU A 233 -12.57 18.05 12.26
C LEU A 233 -12.98 19.51 12.53
N GLN A 234 -13.04 19.91 13.80
CA GLN A 234 -13.35 21.28 14.20
C GLN A 234 -12.13 22.21 14.09
N THR A 235 -10.91 21.68 14.33
CA THR A 235 -9.67 22.47 14.33
C THR A 235 -8.91 22.43 13.01
N ASP A 236 -8.82 21.25 12.40
CA ASP A 236 -8.07 21.03 11.17
C ASP A 236 -8.98 20.90 9.95
N GLY A 237 -10.25 20.53 10.18
CA GLY A 237 -11.20 20.26 9.10
C GLY A 237 -10.88 18.99 8.32
N ILE A 238 -11.29 19.00 7.07
CA ILE A 238 -10.91 17.96 6.11
C ILE A 238 -9.50 18.24 5.62
N VAL A 239 -8.62 17.24 5.78
CA VAL A 239 -7.25 17.30 5.27
C VAL A 239 -7.10 16.26 4.16
N VAL A 240 -6.73 16.72 2.97
CA VAL A 240 -6.45 15.89 1.79
C VAL A 240 -5.03 16.13 1.33
N LYS A 241 -4.35 15.04 0.91
CA LYS A 241 -3.03 15.07 0.31
C LYS A 241 -2.97 14.03 -0.82
N GLU A 242 -3.36 14.42 -2.03
CA GLU A 242 -3.11 13.60 -3.21
C GLU A 242 -1.76 13.92 -3.83
N ARG A 243 -1.05 12.91 -4.32
CA ARG A 243 0.28 13.03 -4.92
C ARG A 243 0.17 12.79 -6.42
N HIS A 244 0.49 13.79 -7.22
CA HIS A 244 0.33 13.71 -8.66
C HIS A 244 1.62 14.07 -9.40
N ILE A 245 1.74 13.54 -10.63
CA ILE A 245 2.75 13.97 -11.59
C ILE A 245 2.05 14.81 -12.65
N ILE A 246 2.58 16.01 -12.90
CA ILE A 246 2.07 16.88 -13.98
C ILE A 246 2.45 16.26 -15.32
N ASP A 247 1.46 15.90 -16.11
CA ASP A 247 1.61 15.34 -17.45
C ASP A 247 1.66 16.42 -18.53
N SER A 248 0.79 17.44 -18.41
CA SER A 248 0.78 18.57 -19.33
C SER A 248 0.32 19.87 -18.66
N ILE A 249 0.70 21.00 -19.28
CA ILE A 249 0.32 22.35 -18.86
C ILE A 249 -0.18 23.12 -20.09
N GLN A 250 -1.40 23.67 -20.03
CA GLN A 250 -2.00 24.49 -21.10
C GLN A 250 -2.65 25.73 -20.49
N GLY A 251 -2.00 26.90 -20.63
CA GLY A 251 -2.44 28.13 -19.94
C GLY A 251 -2.48 27.92 -18.42
N ASN A 252 -3.63 28.08 -17.80
CA ASN A 252 -3.84 27.83 -16.36
C ASN A 252 -4.37 26.43 -16.05
N GLN A 253 -4.38 25.53 -17.02
CA GLN A 253 -4.78 24.14 -16.81
C GLN A 253 -3.56 23.26 -16.64
N ILE A 254 -3.58 22.41 -15.60
CA ILE A 254 -2.61 21.34 -15.37
C ILE A 254 -3.34 20.00 -15.46
N THR A 255 -2.79 19.07 -16.24
CA THR A 255 -3.29 17.70 -16.33
C THR A 255 -2.31 16.77 -15.63
N PHE A 256 -2.82 15.84 -14.85
CA PHE A 256 -2.05 14.84 -14.11
C PHE A 256 -2.02 13.51 -14.86
N ARG A 257 -1.07 12.66 -14.52
CA ARG A 257 -1.04 11.27 -14.97
C ARG A 257 -2.08 10.42 -14.27
N GLU A 258 -2.32 10.69 -13.00
CA GLU A 258 -3.27 9.98 -12.16
C GLU A 258 -4.60 10.75 -12.07
N PRO A 259 -5.74 10.06 -11.92
CA PRO A 259 -7.02 10.73 -11.68
C PRO A 259 -7.09 11.34 -10.29
N LEU A 260 -7.94 12.33 -10.13
CA LEU A 260 -8.33 12.84 -8.81
C LEU A 260 -9.18 11.79 -8.09
N HIS A 261 -8.81 11.37 -6.89
CA HIS A 261 -9.61 10.42 -6.13
C HIS A 261 -10.68 11.08 -5.24
N THR A 262 -10.75 12.42 -5.25
CA THR A 262 -11.82 13.19 -4.61
C THR A 262 -12.26 14.34 -5.50
N SER A 263 -13.52 14.77 -5.36
CA SER A 263 -14.02 15.98 -6.02
C SER A 263 -13.40 17.21 -5.37
N VAL A 264 -13.01 18.17 -6.19
CA VAL A 264 -12.39 19.42 -5.80
C VAL A 264 -13.44 20.53 -5.86
N ASN A 265 -13.92 20.99 -4.72
CA ASN A 265 -14.74 22.20 -4.64
C ASN A 265 -13.82 23.41 -4.39
N ALA A 266 -13.63 24.26 -5.39
CA ALA A 266 -12.69 25.38 -5.35
C ALA A 266 -12.98 26.38 -4.19
N ALA A 267 -14.22 26.41 -3.69
CA ALA A 267 -14.60 27.29 -2.58
C ALA A 267 -13.88 26.94 -1.26
N HIS A 268 -13.37 25.70 -1.13
CA HIS A 268 -12.70 25.24 0.10
C HIS A 268 -11.21 25.59 0.17
N GLY A 269 -10.65 26.26 -0.83
CA GLY A 269 -9.28 26.78 -0.78
C GLY A 269 -8.18 25.73 -1.06
N TRP A 270 -8.40 24.87 -2.03
CA TRP A 270 -7.41 23.89 -2.49
C TRP A 270 -6.12 24.52 -3.02
N GLU A 271 -5.01 23.88 -2.74
CA GLU A 271 -3.67 24.35 -3.09
C GLU A 271 -2.87 23.27 -3.84
N ILE A 272 -1.97 23.72 -4.72
CA ILE A 272 -0.87 22.91 -5.23
C ILE A 272 0.37 23.25 -4.41
N ARG A 273 1.04 22.22 -3.90
CA ARG A 273 2.26 22.32 -3.09
C ARG A 273 3.39 21.49 -3.68
N SER A 274 4.61 21.83 -3.35
CA SER A 274 5.78 21.03 -3.71
C SER A 274 5.72 19.66 -3.00
N TYR A 275 6.25 18.63 -3.68
CA TYR A 275 6.41 17.29 -3.11
C TYR A 275 7.81 16.78 -3.43
N ASN A 276 8.67 16.77 -2.42
CA ASN A 276 10.06 16.38 -2.54
C ASN A 276 10.25 14.96 -2.00
N VAL A 277 10.81 14.09 -2.83
CA VAL A 277 11.00 12.66 -2.53
C VAL A 277 12.39 12.21 -2.98
N ILE A 278 12.81 11.06 -2.49
CA ILE A 278 13.82 10.22 -3.13
C ILE A 278 13.08 9.11 -3.88
N GLU A 279 13.66 8.62 -4.97
CA GLU A 279 13.03 7.65 -5.86
C GLU A 279 13.93 6.45 -6.12
N GLU A 280 13.35 5.37 -6.69
CA GLU A 280 14.07 4.18 -7.11
C GLU A 280 14.84 3.51 -5.96
N ILE A 281 14.16 3.36 -4.80
CA ILE A 281 14.69 2.62 -3.67
C ILE A 281 14.19 1.19 -3.73
N GLY A 282 15.10 0.23 -3.71
CA GLY A 282 14.78 -1.20 -3.73
C GLY A 282 15.22 -1.93 -2.46
N ILE A 283 14.40 -2.88 -2.00
CA ILE A 283 14.77 -3.88 -1.00
C ILE A 283 14.30 -5.22 -1.55
N GLU A 284 15.24 -6.16 -1.73
CA GLU A 284 14.89 -7.41 -2.37
C GLU A 284 15.76 -8.59 -1.93
N ASP A 285 15.14 -9.79 -1.95
CA ASP A 285 15.84 -11.06 -1.70
C ASP A 285 16.49 -11.16 -0.31
N ILE A 286 15.79 -10.70 0.74
CA ILE A 286 16.31 -10.59 2.12
C ILE A 286 15.35 -11.24 3.11
N HIS A 287 15.90 -12.00 4.07
CA HIS A 287 15.22 -12.43 5.28
C HIS A 287 15.53 -11.45 6.42
N PHE A 288 14.55 -10.65 6.82
CA PHE A 288 14.62 -9.79 8.00
C PHE A 288 14.21 -10.58 9.23
N VAL A 289 15.12 -10.73 10.19
CA VAL A 289 14.89 -11.49 11.43
C VAL A 289 14.96 -10.54 12.61
N GLY A 290 13.84 -10.35 13.31
CA GLY A 290 13.79 -9.69 14.60
C GLY A 290 14.13 -10.66 15.71
N ASN A 291 14.02 -10.18 16.94
CA ASN A 291 14.18 -11.00 18.14
C ASN A 291 13.04 -10.75 19.12
N TRP A 292 11.88 -10.33 18.59
CA TRP A 292 10.69 -10.16 19.40
C TRP A 292 10.23 -11.52 19.93
N LYS A 293 10.25 -11.67 21.23
CA LYS A 293 9.84 -12.89 21.94
C LYS A 293 8.94 -12.50 23.08
N GLY A 294 7.67 -12.80 22.98
CA GLY A 294 6.77 -12.54 24.09
C GLY A 294 5.32 -12.41 23.67
N ASP A 295 4.47 -12.35 24.68
CA ASP A 295 3.05 -12.08 24.47
C ASP A 295 2.86 -10.58 24.24
N PHE A 296 2.44 -10.23 23.05
CA PHE A 296 2.13 -8.85 22.70
C PHE A 296 0.91 -8.37 23.50
N ILE A 297 1.09 -7.27 24.23
CA ILE A 297 0.01 -6.55 24.90
C ILE A 297 0.01 -5.12 24.39
N HIS A 298 -1.07 -4.75 23.71
CA HIS A 298 -1.24 -3.43 23.09
C HIS A 298 -1.11 -2.30 24.12
N HIS A 299 -0.20 -1.37 23.84
CA HIS A 299 0.12 -0.21 24.69
C HIS A 299 0.63 -0.54 26.11
N ARG A 300 1.23 -1.72 26.34
CA ARG A 300 1.94 -2.00 27.59
C ARG A 300 3.20 -1.14 27.72
N SER A 301 3.95 -0.99 26.63
CA SER A 301 5.15 -0.14 26.55
C SER A 301 5.46 0.25 25.12
N ALA A 302 6.29 1.26 24.89
CA ALA A 302 6.78 1.63 23.57
C ALA A 302 7.59 0.50 22.92
N ILE A 303 8.26 -0.34 23.73
CA ILE A 303 9.03 -1.51 23.24
C ILE A 303 8.10 -2.60 22.74
N ASP A 304 6.98 -2.87 23.44
CA ASP A 304 5.96 -3.81 22.95
C ASP A 304 5.36 -3.33 21.63
N ASP A 305 5.04 -2.04 21.53
CA ASP A 305 4.39 -1.49 20.36
C ASP A 305 5.33 -1.35 19.15
N GLY A 306 6.64 -1.20 19.36
CA GLY A 306 7.53 -0.94 18.26
C GLY A 306 9.02 -1.14 18.51
N GLY A 307 9.43 -1.89 19.52
CA GLY A 307 10.86 -2.11 19.84
C GLY A 307 11.62 -2.70 18.66
N TRP A 308 11.09 -3.79 18.10
CA TRP A 308 11.59 -4.38 16.86
C TRP A 308 10.76 -3.88 15.68
N SER A 309 11.07 -2.67 15.20
CA SER A 309 10.48 -2.07 14.00
C SER A 309 11.42 -2.21 12.80
N GLY A 310 10.94 -2.85 11.73
CA GLY A 310 11.73 -3.25 10.57
C GLY A 310 12.01 -2.10 9.60
N VAL A 311 11.21 -1.97 8.54
CA VAL A 311 11.45 -1.04 7.44
C VAL A 311 10.44 0.10 7.43
N LYS A 312 10.95 1.35 7.37
CA LYS A 312 10.13 2.53 7.12
C LYS A 312 10.59 3.26 5.85
N MET A 313 9.67 3.37 4.88
CA MET A 313 9.79 4.22 3.69
C MET A 313 8.97 5.49 3.88
N GLU A 314 9.61 6.66 3.89
CA GLU A 314 8.97 7.95 4.15
C GLU A 314 9.38 9.00 3.12
N ASN A 315 8.41 9.64 2.46
CA ASN A 315 8.67 10.57 1.36
C ASN A 315 9.55 9.94 0.27
N VAL A 316 9.19 8.74 -0.18
CA VAL A 316 9.79 8.07 -1.32
C VAL A 316 8.77 7.94 -2.45
N ALA A 317 9.25 7.79 -3.69
CA ALA A 317 8.37 7.48 -4.82
C ALA A 317 8.98 6.36 -5.67
N ASN A 318 8.13 5.70 -6.49
CA ASN A 318 8.57 4.63 -7.40
C ASN A 318 9.61 3.72 -6.76
N SER A 319 9.25 3.09 -5.65
CA SER A 319 10.16 2.30 -4.83
C SER A 319 9.53 0.95 -4.49
N TRP A 320 10.33 -0.02 -4.05
CA TRP A 320 9.81 -1.36 -3.83
C TRP A 320 10.45 -2.11 -2.66
N ILE A 321 9.66 -3.06 -2.11
CA ILE A 321 10.11 -4.18 -1.28
C ILE A 321 9.58 -5.43 -1.97
N ARG A 322 10.45 -6.40 -2.32
CA ARG A 322 10.01 -7.63 -2.98
C ARG A 322 10.83 -8.84 -2.56
N ARG A 323 10.18 -10.02 -2.55
CA ARG A 323 10.82 -11.29 -2.19
C ARG A 323 11.60 -11.17 -0.89
N CYS A 324 10.86 -10.77 0.17
CA CYS A 324 11.40 -10.61 1.50
C CYS A 324 10.57 -11.38 2.52
N THR A 325 11.23 -11.97 3.50
CA THR A 325 10.59 -12.59 4.66
C THR A 325 10.87 -11.77 5.91
N PHE A 326 9.86 -11.54 6.74
CA PHE A 326 9.96 -10.86 8.04
C PHE A 326 9.56 -11.84 9.13
N THR A 327 10.48 -12.14 10.06
CA THR A 327 10.25 -13.08 11.17
C THR A 327 10.47 -12.39 12.51
N ASP A 328 9.52 -12.51 13.43
CA ASP A 328 9.60 -12.02 14.82
C ASP A 328 9.79 -10.50 14.99
N TRP A 329 8.92 -9.72 14.35
CA TRP A 329 8.91 -8.26 14.45
C TRP A 329 7.66 -7.74 15.18
N ASN A 330 7.81 -6.62 15.92
CA ASN A 330 6.65 -5.88 16.42
C ASN A 330 5.94 -5.12 15.31
N TYR A 331 6.72 -4.53 14.39
CA TYR A 331 6.24 -3.71 13.29
C TYR A 331 7.09 -3.96 12.05
N CYS A 332 6.53 -4.61 11.03
CA CYS A 332 7.34 -5.05 9.90
C CYS A 332 7.61 -3.93 8.89
N ILE A 333 6.56 -3.39 8.24
CA ILE A 333 6.68 -2.47 7.11
C ILE A 333 5.77 -1.25 7.30
N ALA A 334 6.34 -0.05 7.19
CA ALA A 334 5.62 1.21 7.18
C ALA A 334 5.95 2.03 5.93
N VAL A 335 4.94 2.31 5.10
CA VAL A 335 5.02 3.24 3.96
C VAL A 335 4.33 4.54 4.37
N ARG A 336 5.09 5.65 4.44
CA ARG A 336 4.56 6.92 4.93
C ARG A 336 4.77 8.06 3.95
N SER A 337 3.75 8.85 3.69
CA SER A 337 3.82 10.07 2.85
C SER A 337 4.51 9.84 1.50
N SER A 338 4.43 8.63 0.96
CA SER A 338 5.13 8.14 -0.23
C SER A 338 4.17 7.95 -1.39
N ALA A 339 4.67 7.80 -2.62
CA ALA A 339 3.83 7.62 -3.81
C ALA A 339 4.35 6.49 -4.70
N GLY A 340 3.44 5.63 -5.21
CA GLY A 340 3.81 4.57 -6.15
C GLY A 340 4.81 3.55 -5.56
N VAL A 341 4.59 3.13 -4.31
CA VAL A 341 5.41 2.09 -3.66
C VAL A 341 4.75 0.73 -3.84
N SER A 342 5.53 -0.27 -4.25
CA SER A 342 5.11 -1.67 -4.31
C SER A 342 5.76 -2.50 -3.22
N VAL A 343 4.96 -3.26 -2.47
CA VAL A 343 5.40 -4.29 -1.52
C VAL A 343 4.83 -5.61 -2.03
N LEU A 344 5.67 -6.45 -2.63
CA LEU A 344 5.24 -7.62 -3.40
C LEU A 344 5.99 -8.88 -3.01
N GLN A 345 5.28 -10.03 -2.98
CA GLN A 345 5.88 -11.33 -2.66
C GLN A 345 6.60 -11.30 -1.30
N VAL A 346 5.88 -10.93 -0.25
CA VAL A 346 6.43 -10.83 1.10
C VAL A 346 5.75 -11.84 2.03
N THR A 347 6.56 -12.50 2.85
CA THR A 347 6.09 -13.36 3.95
C THR A 347 6.34 -12.65 5.28
N ILE A 348 5.31 -12.56 6.13
CA ILE A 348 5.38 -12.04 7.50
C ILE A 348 4.99 -13.18 8.43
N GLN A 349 5.88 -13.57 9.33
CA GLN A 349 5.72 -14.76 10.16
C GLN A 349 6.34 -14.61 11.55
N GLY A 350 6.14 -15.64 12.39
CA GLY A 350 6.68 -15.69 13.75
C GLY A 350 5.72 -15.15 14.79
N ASN A 351 6.23 -14.48 15.80
CA ASN A 351 5.48 -14.06 16.97
C ASN A 351 4.55 -12.90 16.68
N LYS A 352 3.38 -12.89 17.34
CA LYS A 352 2.40 -11.82 17.27
C LYS A 352 3.04 -10.48 17.62
N GLY A 353 2.94 -9.49 16.74
CA GLY A 353 3.37 -8.13 16.94
C GLY A 353 2.22 -7.11 16.94
N HIS A 354 2.57 -5.84 16.74
CA HIS A 354 1.65 -4.72 16.69
C HIS A 354 1.08 -4.52 15.28
N TYR A 355 1.96 -4.34 14.29
CA TYR A 355 1.58 -4.10 12.88
C TYR A 355 2.34 -5.00 11.91
N SER A 356 1.63 -5.48 10.88
CA SER A 356 2.28 -6.17 9.76
C SER A 356 2.72 -5.19 8.67
N ALA A 357 1.81 -4.69 7.84
CA ALA A 357 2.09 -3.76 6.74
C ALA A 357 1.11 -2.59 6.76
N HIS A 358 1.63 -1.38 6.58
CA HIS A 358 0.87 -0.16 6.87
C HIS A 358 1.18 0.95 5.87
N SER A 359 0.14 1.57 5.29
CA SER A 359 0.24 2.83 4.54
C SER A 359 -0.32 3.99 5.35
N ARG A 360 0.46 5.06 5.52
CA ARG A 360 0.09 6.25 6.29
C ARG A 360 0.41 7.53 5.54
N GLY A 361 -0.61 8.17 4.97
CA GLY A 361 -0.43 9.31 4.07
C GLY A 361 0.23 8.93 2.74
N GLY A 362 0.21 7.63 2.38
CA GLY A 362 0.70 7.15 1.08
C GLY A 362 -0.30 7.42 -0.04
N TYR A 363 0.19 7.48 -1.27
CA TYR A 363 -0.61 7.62 -2.49
C TYR A 363 -0.28 6.48 -3.46
N GLY A 364 -1.28 5.73 -3.88
CA GLY A 364 -1.09 4.62 -4.80
C GLY A 364 -0.12 3.55 -4.29
N THR A 365 -0.16 3.19 -3.00
CA THR A 365 0.65 2.09 -2.46
C THR A 365 0.02 0.75 -2.83
N LEU A 366 0.81 -0.18 -3.36
CA LEU A 366 0.40 -1.54 -3.66
C LEU A 366 1.05 -2.53 -2.68
N PHE A 367 0.24 -3.18 -1.86
CA PHE A 367 0.62 -4.36 -1.08
C PHE A 367 0.04 -5.59 -1.77
N GLY A 368 0.87 -6.40 -2.41
CA GLY A 368 0.39 -7.52 -3.20
C GLY A 368 1.14 -8.83 -2.95
N LEU A 369 0.42 -9.96 -3.06
CA LEU A 369 1.01 -11.29 -2.93
C LEU A 369 1.72 -11.44 -1.57
N ILE A 370 1.03 -11.09 -0.49
CA ILE A 370 1.59 -11.11 0.87
C ILE A 370 0.91 -12.19 1.72
N ARG A 371 1.71 -12.95 2.45
CA ARG A 371 1.26 -13.91 3.45
C ARG A 371 1.68 -13.45 4.84
N ASP A 372 0.72 -13.18 5.71
CA ASP A 372 0.93 -12.80 7.10
C ASP A 372 0.34 -13.86 8.04
N THR A 373 1.20 -14.56 8.76
CA THR A 373 0.80 -15.61 9.72
C THR A 373 1.04 -15.21 11.17
N THR A 374 1.35 -13.93 11.45
CA THR A 374 1.71 -13.47 12.79
C THR A 374 0.52 -13.25 13.72
N ALA A 375 -0.69 -13.20 13.19
CA ALA A 375 -1.87 -12.76 13.95
C ALA A 375 -1.69 -11.41 14.65
N SER A 376 -0.96 -10.48 14.00
CA SER A 376 -0.68 -9.13 14.53
C SER A 376 -1.92 -8.44 15.06
N PHE A 377 -1.76 -7.57 16.06
CA PHE A 377 -2.90 -6.88 16.69
C PHE A 377 -3.65 -6.00 15.70
N HIS A 378 -2.91 -5.18 14.93
CA HIS A 378 -3.38 -4.52 13.73
C HIS A 378 -2.82 -5.27 12.52
N GLY A 379 -3.69 -5.78 11.67
CA GLY A 379 -3.31 -6.44 10.42
C GLY A 379 -2.86 -5.44 9.36
N PRO A 380 -3.11 -5.74 8.08
CA PRO A 380 -2.89 -4.77 7.01
C PRO A 380 -3.73 -3.51 7.26
N SER A 381 -3.13 -2.33 7.06
CA SER A 381 -3.81 -1.10 7.50
C SER A 381 -3.49 0.15 6.68
N VAL A 382 -4.42 1.11 6.74
CA VAL A 382 -4.24 2.48 6.25
C VAL A 382 -4.50 3.49 7.35
N GLY A 383 -3.97 4.69 7.20
CA GLY A 383 -4.28 5.79 8.11
C GLY A 383 -3.85 7.14 7.54
N TYR A 384 -4.29 8.23 8.16
CA TYR A 384 -3.89 9.61 7.82
C TYR A 384 -3.79 9.86 6.32
N GLN A 385 -4.75 10.42 5.69
CA GLN A 385 -4.74 10.85 4.29
C GLN A 385 -4.10 9.86 3.27
N SER A 386 -4.07 8.54 3.56
CA SER A 386 -3.68 7.54 2.55
C SER A 386 -4.73 7.48 1.45
N VAL A 387 -4.31 7.43 0.21
CA VAL A 387 -5.17 7.50 -0.99
C VAL A 387 -4.75 6.46 -2.01
N GLY A 388 -5.72 5.81 -2.66
CA GLY A 388 -5.45 4.86 -3.74
C GLY A 388 -4.65 3.62 -3.30
N THR A 389 -4.71 3.26 -2.02
CA THR A 389 -3.98 2.09 -1.50
C THR A 389 -4.70 0.80 -1.91
N VAL A 390 -3.95 -0.15 -2.44
CA VAL A 390 -4.45 -1.46 -2.87
C VAL A 390 -3.79 -2.57 -2.07
N TYR A 391 -4.60 -3.45 -1.51
CA TYR A 391 -4.20 -4.73 -0.95
C TYR A 391 -4.69 -5.81 -1.92
N TRP A 392 -3.77 -6.43 -2.65
CA TRP A 392 -4.04 -7.37 -3.74
C TRP A 392 -3.53 -8.77 -3.43
N ASN A 393 -4.42 -9.77 -3.38
CA ASN A 393 -4.08 -11.14 -2.98
C ASN A 393 -3.26 -11.18 -1.66
N TYR A 394 -3.76 -10.50 -0.64
CA TYR A 394 -3.15 -10.45 0.69
C TYR A 394 -3.86 -11.44 1.60
N LYS A 395 -3.12 -12.35 2.24
CA LYS A 395 -3.66 -13.31 3.20
C LYS A 395 -3.14 -13.03 4.59
N TYR A 396 -4.05 -13.02 5.57
CA TYR A 396 -3.70 -12.88 6.98
C TYR A 396 -4.58 -13.77 7.87
N GLU A 397 -4.16 -13.95 9.12
CA GLU A 397 -4.81 -14.86 10.06
C GLU A 397 -6.26 -14.45 10.37
N ALA A 398 -7.11 -15.48 10.51
CA ALA A 398 -8.54 -15.32 10.81
C ALA A 398 -8.84 -14.53 12.09
N SER A 399 -7.93 -14.54 13.07
CA SER A 399 -8.02 -13.80 14.33
C SER A 399 -7.55 -12.36 14.24
N THR A 400 -6.94 -11.98 13.12
CA THR A 400 -6.50 -10.60 12.81
C THR A 400 -7.61 -9.86 12.07
N THR A 401 -7.59 -8.55 12.12
CA THR A 401 -8.55 -7.69 11.44
C THR A 401 -7.84 -6.72 10.52
N TRP A 402 -8.50 -6.32 9.45
CA TRP A 402 -8.19 -5.09 8.74
C TRP A 402 -8.24 -3.89 9.70
N ASP A 403 -7.35 -2.92 9.53
CA ASP A 403 -7.34 -1.70 10.34
C ASP A 403 -7.35 -0.44 9.46
N ALA A 404 -8.22 0.52 9.80
CA ALA A 404 -8.11 1.89 9.34
C ALA A 404 -7.85 2.80 10.55
N HIS A 405 -6.71 3.50 10.53
CA HIS A 405 -6.14 4.14 11.71
C HIS A 405 -6.46 5.64 11.80
N SER A 406 -7.69 6.02 11.50
CA SER A 406 -8.19 7.42 11.52
C SER A 406 -7.43 8.40 10.60
N GLY A 407 -7.80 9.69 10.63
CA GLY A 407 -7.14 10.73 9.86
C GLY A 407 -7.52 10.77 8.38
N LEU A 408 -8.72 10.28 8.04
CA LEU A 408 -9.36 10.40 6.73
C LEU A 408 -8.61 9.70 5.57
N PRO A 409 -8.13 8.45 5.69
CA PRO A 409 -7.73 7.70 4.51
C PRO A 409 -8.96 7.47 3.62
N TYR A 410 -8.78 7.38 2.30
CA TYR A 410 -9.88 7.16 1.35
C TYR A 410 -9.40 6.48 0.07
N ALA A 411 -10.33 6.03 -0.76
CA ALA A 411 -10.04 5.25 -1.96
C ALA A 411 -9.08 4.10 -1.64
N THR A 412 -9.53 3.16 -0.79
CA THR A 412 -8.76 1.96 -0.42
C THR A 412 -9.44 0.72 -0.96
N LEU A 413 -8.68 -0.17 -1.58
CA LEU A 413 -9.16 -1.41 -2.15
C LEU A 413 -8.59 -2.63 -1.41
N LEU A 414 -9.46 -3.49 -0.93
CA LEU A 414 -9.16 -4.85 -0.50
C LEU A 414 -9.59 -5.81 -1.63
N ASP A 415 -8.64 -6.22 -2.46
CA ASP A 415 -8.85 -7.00 -3.69
C ASP A 415 -8.39 -8.44 -3.53
N CYS A 416 -9.32 -9.40 -3.54
CA CYS A 416 -9.03 -10.81 -3.29
C CYS A 416 -8.27 -11.05 -1.96
N VAL A 417 -8.56 -10.25 -0.95
CA VAL A 417 -7.96 -10.38 0.39
C VAL A 417 -8.64 -11.54 1.13
N GLU A 418 -7.86 -12.30 1.89
CA GLU A 418 -8.35 -13.40 2.73
C GLU A 418 -7.94 -13.17 4.18
N GLY A 419 -8.90 -13.17 5.11
CA GLY A 419 -8.62 -12.95 6.53
C GLY A 419 -9.85 -12.65 7.38
N GLY A 420 -9.63 -12.16 8.59
CA GLY A 420 -10.70 -11.68 9.47
C GLY A 420 -11.25 -10.35 9.00
N ILE A 421 -12.53 -10.09 9.29
CA ILE A 421 -13.19 -8.84 8.93
C ILE A 421 -13.60 -8.11 10.21
N MET A 422 -13.32 -6.81 10.25
CA MET A 422 -13.83 -5.81 11.21
C MET A 422 -14.27 -6.36 12.58
N TYR A 423 -13.39 -6.31 13.58
CA TYR A 423 -13.71 -6.76 14.94
C TYR A 423 -13.85 -5.59 15.94
N GLY A 424 -14.10 -4.37 15.47
CA GLY A 424 -14.16 -3.19 16.31
C GLY A 424 -12.79 -2.75 16.83
N ARG A 425 -11.72 -3.09 16.13
CA ARG A 425 -10.32 -2.81 16.52
C ARG A 425 -9.65 -1.73 15.70
N SER A 426 -10.37 -1.06 14.80
CA SER A 426 -9.79 0.05 14.04
C SER A 426 -9.14 1.06 14.96
N GLY A 427 -7.91 1.46 14.61
CA GLY A 427 -7.05 2.27 15.47
C GLY A 427 -7.29 3.76 15.38
N GLY A 428 -6.36 4.49 15.96
CA GLY A 428 -6.35 5.95 15.98
C GLY A 428 -7.14 6.57 17.14
N PRO A 429 -6.85 7.84 17.43
CA PRO A 429 -7.51 8.54 18.51
C PRO A 429 -8.94 8.93 18.14
N LEU A 430 -9.86 8.91 19.12
CA LEU A 430 -11.25 9.29 18.96
C LEU A 430 -11.40 10.69 18.31
N VAL A 431 -10.53 11.61 18.68
CA VAL A 431 -10.50 12.99 18.14
C VAL A 431 -10.24 13.07 16.64
N GLY A 432 -9.66 12.02 16.04
CA GLY A 432 -9.26 11.97 14.63
C GLY A 432 -10.15 11.12 13.73
N LEU A 433 -11.31 10.66 14.23
CA LEU A 433 -12.27 9.91 13.42
C LEU A 433 -12.91 10.77 12.32
N PRO A 434 -13.49 10.17 11.26
CA PRO A 434 -13.71 8.73 11.06
C PRO A 434 -12.43 7.96 10.80
N ASN A 435 -12.50 6.62 10.93
CA ASN A 435 -11.39 5.72 10.62
C ASN A 435 -11.04 5.74 9.14
N HIS A 436 -12.07 5.69 8.30
CA HIS A 436 -11.94 5.78 6.85
C HIS A 436 -12.99 6.73 6.29
N TRP A 437 -12.58 7.55 5.34
CA TRP A 437 -13.48 8.48 4.69
C TRP A 437 -14.26 7.76 3.57
N ARG A 438 -14.19 8.19 2.33
CA ARG A 438 -15.00 7.67 1.22
C ARG A 438 -14.29 6.55 0.46
N HIS A 439 -15.07 5.70 -0.23
CA HIS A 439 -14.59 4.70 -1.17
C HIS A 439 -13.64 3.66 -0.54
N PHE A 440 -14.04 3.14 0.62
CA PHE A 440 -13.50 1.88 1.09
C PHE A 440 -14.16 0.76 0.31
N VAL A 441 -13.39 -0.01 -0.45
CA VAL A 441 -13.89 -1.04 -1.36
C VAL A 441 -13.37 -2.40 -0.95
N MET A 442 -14.27 -3.35 -0.73
CA MET A 442 -13.98 -4.77 -0.63
C MET A 442 -14.42 -5.45 -1.92
N TRP A 443 -13.48 -6.05 -2.63
CA TRP A 443 -13.74 -6.79 -3.87
C TRP A 443 -13.29 -8.23 -3.73
N ASN A 444 -14.25 -9.18 -3.80
CA ASN A 444 -13.99 -10.60 -3.60
C ASN A 444 -13.19 -10.91 -2.32
N PHE A 445 -13.49 -10.18 -1.26
CA PHE A 445 -12.89 -10.43 0.06
C PHE A 445 -13.42 -11.76 0.59
N LYS A 446 -12.51 -12.68 0.99
CA LYS A 446 -12.85 -13.96 1.60
C LYS A 446 -12.71 -13.88 3.11
N HIS A 447 -13.83 -13.80 3.81
CA HIS A 447 -13.85 -13.81 5.27
C HIS A 447 -13.58 -15.19 5.83
N THR A 448 -12.53 -15.32 6.66
CA THR A 448 -12.14 -16.59 7.31
C THR A 448 -12.28 -16.55 8.82
N GLY A 449 -12.60 -15.40 9.38
CA GLY A 449 -12.74 -15.18 10.82
C GLY A 449 -14.10 -15.61 11.39
N PRO A 450 -14.37 -15.29 12.66
CA PRO A 450 -15.66 -15.58 13.30
C PRO A 450 -16.83 -14.90 12.58
N THR A 451 -18.01 -15.54 12.63
CA THR A 451 -19.25 -14.96 12.11
C THR A 451 -19.49 -13.56 12.67
N GLN A 452 -19.81 -12.61 11.78
CA GLN A 452 -20.22 -11.26 12.12
C GLN A 452 -21.69 -11.07 11.73
N THR A 453 -22.50 -10.59 12.64
CA THR A 453 -23.92 -10.32 12.39
C THR A 453 -24.22 -8.85 12.64
N ASP A 454 -25.00 -8.27 11.72
CA ASP A 454 -25.49 -6.89 11.79
C ASP A 454 -24.38 -5.88 12.09
N TYR A 455 -23.21 -6.09 11.43
CA TYR A 455 -22.09 -5.19 11.58
C TYR A 455 -22.42 -3.81 10.99
N ASP A 456 -22.22 -2.78 11.80
CA ASP A 456 -22.54 -1.41 11.43
C ASP A 456 -21.26 -0.57 11.28
N PHE A 457 -21.01 -0.08 10.07
CA PHE A 457 -19.88 0.80 9.76
C PHE A 457 -20.04 2.24 10.28
N TRP A 458 -21.23 2.60 10.81
CA TRP A 458 -21.49 3.95 11.33
C TRP A 458 -22.31 3.93 12.62
N ARG A 459 -21.86 3.19 13.61
CA ARG A 459 -22.55 3.11 14.90
C ARG A 459 -22.59 4.46 15.59
N GLU A 460 -23.74 4.84 16.11
CA GLU A 460 -23.90 6.14 16.81
C GLU A 460 -23.29 6.15 18.23
N GLU A 461 -22.97 5.00 18.81
CA GLU A 461 -22.41 4.91 20.16
C GLU A 461 -21.00 5.50 20.24
N ASP A 462 -20.81 6.48 21.13
CA ASP A 462 -19.63 7.36 21.24
C ASP A 462 -18.28 6.68 21.48
N LYS A 463 -18.23 5.42 21.85
CA LYS A 463 -17.01 4.74 22.30
C LYS A 463 -16.50 3.66 21.35
N LYS A 464 -17.24 3.33 20.31
CA LYS A 464 -16.84 2.27 19.38
C LYS A 464 -16.22 2.89 18.14
N ARG A 465 -15.09 2.32 17.78
CA ARG A 465 -14.33 2.61 16.56
C ARG A 465 -14.94 1.81 15.42
N ASP A 466 -14.33 1.81 14.26
CA ASP A 466 -14.83 1.30 12.98
C ASP A 466 -15.89 2.22 12.36
N ARG A 467 -15.50 3.49 12.18
CA ARG A 467 -16.28 4.51 11.48
C ARG A 467 -15.78 4.64 10.05
N TYR A 468 -16.51 4.03 9.13
CA TYR A 468 -16.23 4.06 7.69
C TYR A 468 -17.40 4.70 6.97
N LEU A 469 -17.13 5.75 6.22
CA LEU A 469 -18.17 6.49 5.51
C LEU A 469 -18.66 5.70 4.30
N ARG A 470 -19.76 4.96 4.47
CA ARG A 470 -20.49 4.23 3.43
C ARG A 470 -19.56 3.38 2.52
N PRO A 471 -19.00 2.27 3.02
CA PRO A 471 -18.21 1.33 2.23
C PRO A 471 -18.95 0.75 1.02
N ILE A 472 -18.17 0.26 0.04
CA ILE A 472 -18.63 -0.50 -1.12
C ILE A 472 -18.17 -1.95 -0.92
N ILE A 473 -19.10 -2.91 -0.97
CA ILE A 473 -18.82 -4.33 -0.76
C ILE A 473 -19.31 -5.10 -1.98
N VAL A 474 -18.40 -5.76 -2.69
CA VAL A 474 -18.73 -6.55 -3.89
C VAL A 474 -18.10 -7.93 -3.78
N GLY A 475 -18.91 -8.97 -3.86
CA GLY A 475 -18.43 -10.35 -3.86
C GLY A 475 -17.82 -10.84 -2.54
N LEU A 476 -18.13 -10.20 -1.40
CA LEU A 476 -17.68 -10.66 -0.09
C LEU A 476 -18.28 -12.03 0.20
N HIS A 477 -17.44 -13.01 0.52
CA HIS A 477 -17.83 -14.40 0.72
C HIS A 477 -17.01 -15.09 1.83
N GLY A 478 -17.20 -16.39 2.03
CA GLY A 478 -16.55 -17.16 3.09
C GLY A 478 -17.46 -17.34 4.31
N HIS A 479 -16.96 -17.07 5.51
CA HIS A 479 -17.76 -17.19 6.73
C HIS A 479 -18.87 -16.14 6.77
N ARG A 480 -19.98 -16.49 7.40
CA ARG A 480 -21.19 -15.68 7.41
C ARG A 480 -20.95 -14.30 8.01
N THR A 481 -21.42 -13.28 7.29
CA THR A 481 -21.46 -11.89 7.73
C THR A 481 -22.85 -11.32 7.43
N SER A 482 -23.27 -10.29 8.17
CA SER A 482 -24.35 -9.40 7.76
C SER A 482 -24.05 -7.98 8.21
N PHE A 483 -24.63 -7.00 7.53
CA PHE A 483 -24.34 -5.59 7.72
C PHE A 483 -25.61 -4.77 7.89
N ASN A 484 -25.50 -3.63 8.58
CA ASN A 484 -26.50 -2.57 8.48
C ASN A 484 -26.32 -1.88 7.11
N GLU A 485 -27.13 -2.31 6.12
CA GLU A 485 -27.02 -1.86 4.74
C GLU A 485 -27.32 -0.35 4.56
N ALA A 486 -28.05 0.28 5.49
CA ALA A 486 -28.30 1.72 5.46
C ALA A 486 -27.00 2.54 5.53
N ASN A 487 -25.94 1.98 6.13
CA ASN A 487 -24.62 2.58 6.26
C ASN A 487 -23.61 2.09 5.21
N LEU A 488 -24.08 1.41 4.16
CA LEU A 488 -23.28 1.06 2.98
C LEU A 488 -23.61 1.99 1.80
N GLN A 489 -22.64 2.22 0.93
CA GLN A 489 -22.90 2.85 -0.37
C GLN A 489 -23.48 1.83 -1.34
N LEU A 490 -22.93 0.61 -1.31
CA LEU A 490 -23.34 -0.49 -2.17
C LEU A 490 -22.95 -1.83 -1.52
N ILE A 491 -23.81 -2.84 -1.70
CA ILE A 491 -23.48 -4.24 -1.47
C ILE A 491 -23.98 -5.07 -2.65
N GLU A 492 -23.11 -5.88 -3.24
CA GLU A 492 -23.40 -6.73 -4.39
C GLU A 492 -22.86 -8.15 -4.18
N SER A 493 -23.66 -9.16 -4.55
CA SER A 493 -23.28 -10.58 -4.53
C SER A 493 -22.70 -11.04 -3.19
N HIS A 494 -23.33 -10.61 -2.08
CA HIS A 494 -22.94 -11.02 -0.73
C HIS A 494 -23.09 -12.54 -0.56
N GLY A 495 -22.02 -13.19 -0.13
CA GLY A 495 -21.92 -14.66 0.01
C GLY A 495 -21.37 -15.37 -1.23
N THR A 496 -21.16 -14.67 -2.35
CA THR A 496 -20.71 -15.27 -3.62
C THR A 496 -19.69 -14.37 -4.30
N ALA A 497 -18.57 -14.95 -4.72
CA ALA A 497 -17.55 -14.21 -5.48
C ALA A 497 -18.09 -13.72 -6.83
N VAL A 498 -17.58 -12.58 -7.31
CA VAL A 498 -17.96 -11.98 -8.60
C VAL A 498 -16.85 -12.12 -9.64
N SER A 499 -17.23 -11.90 -10.91
CA SER A 499 -16.34 -11.69 -12.04
C SER A 499 -16.41 -10.22 -12.49
N PRO A 500 -15.27 -9.56 -12.74
CA PRO A 500 -13.90 -10.10 -12.73
C PRO A 500 -13.42 -10.48 -11.32
N ARG A 501 -12.47 -11.44 -11.26
CA ARG A 501 -11.93 -11.91 -9.97
C ARG A 501 -11.23 -10.79 -9.21
N SER A 502 -10.36 -10.03 -9.87
CA SER A 502 -9.61 -8.91 -9.29
C SER A 502 -10.04 -7.61 -9.94
N LEU A 503 -10.44 -6.64 -9.12
CA LEU A 503 -10.77 -5.30 -9.60
C LEU A 503 -9.52 -4.57 -10.07
N PHE A 504 -8.43 -4.63 -9.28
CA PHE A 504 -7.15 -4.00 -9.63
C PHE A 504 -6.62 -4.49 -10.99
N GLU A 505 -6.53 -5.81 -11.19
CA GLU A 505 -6.06 -6.39 -12.46
C GLU A 505 -6.95 -5.96 -13.63
N SER A 506 -8.26 -5.91 -13.44
CA SER A 506 -9.21 -5.58 -14.50
C SER A 506 -9.19 -4.10 -14.86
N GLN A 507 -9.10 -3.22 -13.87
CA GLN A 507 -8.90 -1.78 -14.10
C GLN A 507 -7.57 -1.51 -14.78
N LEU A 508 -6.49 -2.20 -14.37
CA LEU A 508 -5.17 -2.09 -15.01
C LEU A 508 -5.25 -2.58 -16.47
N SER A 509 -5.87 -3.74 -16.71
CA SER A 509 -6.08 -4.27 -18.06
C SER A 509 -6.89 -3.31 -18.94
N LEU A 510 -7.95 -2.70 -18.41
CA LEU A 510 -8.76 -1.72 -19.13
C LEU A 510 -7.94 -0.46 -19.50
N ARG A 511 -7.00 -0.05 -18.63
CA ARG A 511 -6.16 1.13 -18.85
C ARG A 511 -5.01 0.89 -19.82
N VAL A 512 -4.30 -0.26 -19.72
CA VAL A 512 -3.08 -0.52 -20.52
C VAL A 512 -3.25 -1.60 -21.60
N GLY A 513 -4.47 -2.13 -21.77
CA GLY A 513 -4.83 -3.10 -22.80
C GLY A 513 -4.75 -4.57 -22.35
N GLN A 514 -3.93 -4.90 -21.37
CA GLN A 514 -3.84 -6.23 -20.74
C GLN A 514 -3.20 -6.12 -19.36
N VAL A 515 -3.38 -7.13 -18.51
CA VAL A 515 -2.59 -7.25 -17.27
C VAL A 515 -1.13 -7.48 -17.66
N PRO A 516 -0.17 -6.66 -17.18
CA PRO A 516 1.23 -6.83 -17.52
C PRO A 516 1.77 -8.23 -17.18
N ASP A 517 2.56 -8.81 -18.08
CA ASP A 517 3.03 -10.20 -17.98
C ASP A 517 3.78 -10.48 -16.67
N PHE A 518 4.56 -9.52 -16.19
CA PHE A 518 5.31 -9.70 -14.94
C PHE A 518 4.40 -9.89 -13.72
N LEU A 519 3.25 -9.21 -13.65
CA LEU A 519 2.26 -9.42 -12.58
C LEU A 519 1.60 -10.79 -12.69
N GLN A 520 1.32 -11.24 -13.93
CA GLN A 520 0.78 -12.58 -14.15
C GLN A 520 1.77 -13.65 -13.70
N VAL A 521 3.06 -13.51 -14.03
CA VAL A 521 4.12 -14.43 -13.59
C VAL A 521 4.24 -14.45 -12.07
N MET A 522 4.29 -13.28 -11.42
CA MET A 522 4.34 -13.18 -9.95
C MET A 522 3.13 -13.86 -9.29
N LYS A 523 1.95 -13.67 -9.86
CA LYS A 523 0.73 -14.29 -9.35
C LYS A 523 0.74 -15.80 -9.53
N GLN A 524 1.20 -16.32 -10.68
CA GLN A 524 1.37 -17.77 -10.89
C GLN A 524 2.34 -18.39 -9.88
N GLN A 525 3.45 -17.70 -9.61
CA GLN A 525 4.40 -18.13 -8.56
C GLN A 525 3.73 -18.17 -7.19
N TRP A 526 2.98 -17.13 -6.84
CA TRP A 526 2.19 -17.07 -5.61
C TRP A 526 1.16 -18.19 -5.51
N ASP A 527 0.36 -18.41 -6.56
CA ASP A 527 -0.67 -19.44 -6.59
C ASP A 527 -0.08 -20.86 -6.48
N SER A 528 1.16 -21.08 -6.98
CA SER A 528 1.85 -22.37 -6.88
C SER A 528 2.38 -22.70 -5.48
N GLN A 529 2.49 -21.72 -4.61
CA GLN A 529 2.94 -21.85 -3.22
C GLN A 529 1.76 -22.01 -2.21
N GLN A 530 0.52 -22.03 -2.70
CA GLN A 530 -0.71 -22.17 -1.89
C GLN A 530 -1.07 -23.63 -1.69
#